data_45d2ddd19521b63b166e45323d56bea5
#
_entry.id   45d2ddd19521b63b166e45323d56bea5
#
_cell.length_a   1.000
_cell.length_b   1.000
_cell.length_c   1.000
_cell.angle_alpha   90.00
_cell.angle_beta   90.00
_cell.angle_gamma   90.00
#
_symmetry.space_group_name_H-M   'P 1'
#
loop_
_entity.id
_entity.type
_entity.pdbx_description
1 polymer ?
#
loop_
_entity_poly.entity_id
_entity_poly.type
_entity_poly.pdbx_seq_one_letter_code
_entity_poly.pdbx_strand_id
1 'polypeptide(L)'
;VYNTNGGSGALEAADFALSISGGVATMSSATPTSISSSGNVYTLGIGLSGTPNGSETLTVAPADDGIYDYSGNEASTSQSNNTASLNDQLPATISSVALAADNSTIAVTMSEAVYNTNGGSGALQVSDFVLSVSGGTAAITNSGTPTSIAVSGNVYTLGVGLSTLADGSE
;
A
#
# COMPACT_ATOMS: atom_id res chain seq x y z
N VAL A 1 30.52 4.64 15.35
CA VAL A 1 29.78 5.82 15.84
C VAL A 1 29.37 5.63 17.29
N TYR A 2 29.12 6.70 18.01
CA TYR A 2 28.90 6.75 19.45
C TYR A 2 27.79 7.76 19.78
N ASN A 3 27.14 7.62 20.93
CA ASN A 3 26.12 8.57 21.36
C ASN A 3 26.67 9.70 22.27
N THR A 4 27.97 9.72 22.49
CA THR A 4 28.61 10.81 23.24
C THR A 4 29.77 11.42 22.47
N ASN A 5 29.93 12.72 22.56
CA ASN A 5 31.12 13.42 22.10
C ASN A 5 32.35 12.91 22.88
N GLY A 6 33.35 12.37 22.18
CA GLY A 6 34.52 11.75 22.78
C GLY A 6 34.65 10.23 22.50
N GLY A 7 33.84 9.66 21.64
CA GLY A 7 34.02 8.32 21.09
C GLY A 7 33.68 7.20 22.07
N SER A 8 32.64 7.38 22.89
CA SER A 8 32.16 6.37 23.83
C SER A 8 30.61 6.31 23.84
N GLY A 9 30.07 5.22 24.38
CA GLY A 9 28.63 4.98 24.45
C GLY A 9 28.07 4.31 23.19
N ALA A 10 27.15 3.39 23.40
CA ALA A 10 26.42 2.73 22.32
C ALA A 10 25.25 3.61 21.87
N LEU A 11 24.89 3.56 20.58
CA LEU A 11 23.70 4.25 20.10
C LEU A 11 22.44 3.65 20.69
N GLU A 12 21.50 4.50 21.01
CA GLU A 12 20.17 4.22 21.52
C GLU A 12 19.10 4.63 20.49
N ALA A 13 17.85 4.20 20.71
CA ALA A 13 16.75 4.56 19.81
C ALA A 13 16.54 6.09 19.74
N ALA A 14 16.80 6.80 20.83
CA ALA A 14 16.67 8.25 20.92
C ALA A 14 17.69 9.03 20.05
N ASP A 15 18.78 8.38 19.63
CA ASP A 15 19.79 8.98 18.77
C ASP A 15 19.35 9.05 17.29
N PHE A 16 18.17 8.53 16.97
CA PHE A 16 17.57 8.53 15.63
C PHE A 16 16.20 9.19 15.64
N ALA A 17 15.92 9.94 14.60
CA ALA A 17 14.61 10.51 14.31
C ALA A 17 14.02 9.88 13.05
N LEU A 18 12.75 9.44 13.12
CA LEU A 18 11.99 8.89 12.02
C LEU A 18 10.87 9.86 11.61
N SER A 19 10.64 9.97 10.32
CA SER A 19 9.47 10.66 9.79
C SER A 19 8.92 9.95 8.56
N ILE A 20 7.64 10.17 8.26
CA ILE A 20 6.94 9.64 7.09
C ILE A 20 6.28 10.79 6.34
N SER A 21 6.29 10.69 5.02
CA SER A 21 5.54 11.57 4.12
C SER A 21 4.83 10.76 3.04
N GLY A 22 3.71 11.28 2.52
CA GLY A 22 2.88 10.60 1.54
C GLY A 22 2.01 9.50 2.15
N GLY A 23 1.26 8.79 1.30
CA GLY A 23 0.44 7.65 1.65
C GLY A 23 -0.64 7.91 2.71
N VAL A 24 -1.04 6.84 3.39
CA VAL A 24 -2.11 6.85 4.40
C VAL A 24 -1.63 6.48 5.81
N ALA A 25 -0.51 5.75 5.92
CA ALA A 25 0.10 5.43 7.20
C ALA A 25 0.88 6.63 7.75
N THR A 26 0.92 6.75 9.07
CA THR A 26 1.67 7.78 9.79
C THR A 26 2.58 7.16 10.84
N MET A 27 3.54 7.93 11.36
CA MET A 27 4.34 7.50 12.50
C MET A 27 3.53 7.55 13.79
N SER A 28 3.58 6.48 14.59
CA SER A 28 3.08 6.51 15.97
C SER A 28 4.07 7.19 16.93
N SER A 29 5.35 7.23 16.56
CA SER A 29 6.44 7.89 17.28
C SER A 29 7.55 8.28 16.30
N ALA A 30 8.12 9.47 16.46
CA ALA A 30 9.31 9.88 15.72
C ALA A 30 10.59 9.17 16.22
N THR A 31 10.57 8.60 17.43
CA THR A 31 11.67 7.79 17.96
C THR A 31 11.44 6.33 17.58
N PRO A 32 12.46 5.60 17.08
CA PRO A 32 12.35 4.16 16.85
C PRO A 32 11.84 3.39 18.08
N THR A 33 11.03 2.37 17.86
CA THR A 33 10.49 1.53 18.94
C THR A 33 11.51 0.55 19.52
N SER A 34 12.59 0.31 18.78
CA SER A 34 13.71 -0.55 19.20
C SER A 34 14.95 -0.24 18.38
N ILE A 35 16.11 -0.67 18.88
CA ILE A 35 17.38 -0.66 18.18
C ILE A 35 18.14 -1.94 18.42
N SER A 36 18.78 -2.46 17.39
CA SER A 36 19.82 -3.51 17.51
C SER A 36 20.95 -3.19 16.53
N SER A 37 22.15 -3.69 16.78
CA SER A 37 23.30 -3.41 15.94
C SER A 37 24.14 -4.65 15.65
N SER A 38 24.75 -4.67 14.48
CA SER A 38 25.77 -5.63 14.06
C SER A 38 26.85 -4.89 13.28
N GLY A 39 28.00 -4.64 13.88
CA GLY A 39 29.02 -3.76 13.33
C GLY A 39 28.48 -2.33 13.17
N ASN A 40 28.54 -1.79 11.94
CA ASN A 40 28.03 -0.46 11.61
C ASN A 40 26.58 -0.45 11.08
N VAL A 41 25.90 -1.59 11.12
CA VAL A 41 24.49 -1.71 10.71
C VAL A 41 23.61 -1.62 11.93
N TYR A 42 22.67 -0.69 11.91
CA TYR A 42 21.67 -0.47 12.95
C TYR A 42 20.30 -0.83 12.40
N THR A 43 19.59 -1.74 13.05
CA THR A 43 18.22 -2.10 12.74
C THR A 43 17.29 -1.39 13.71
N LEU A 44 16.42 -0.55 13.16
CA LEU A 44 15.50 0.29 13.92
C LEU A 44 14.07 -0.24 13.80
N GLY A 45 13.38 -0.35 14.91
CA GLY A 45 11.95 -0.66 14.93
C GLY A 45 11.12 0.55 14.51
N ILE A 46 10.13 0.34 13.64
CA ILE A 46 9.24 1.39 13.13
C ILE A 46 7.87 1.22 13.77
N GLY A 47 7.38 2.27 14.42
CA GLY A 47 6.00 2.33 14.92
C GLY A 47 5.10 3.03 13.91
N LEU A 48 4.16 2.28 13.31
CA LEU A 48 3.18 2.82 12.37
C LEU A 48 1.80 2.93 13.00
N SER A 49 1.04 3.92 12.56
CA SER A 49 -0.40 4.06 12.74
C SER A 49 -1.07 4.03 11.36
N GLY A 50 -2.01 3.10 11.18
CA GLY A 50 -2.59 2.78 9.88
C GLY A 50 -1.76 1.76 9.09
N THR A 51 -2.34 1.26 8.00
CA THR A 51 -1.72 0.29 7.08
C THR A 51 -1.13 1.04 5.89
N PRO A 52 0.17 0.86 5.58
CA PRO A 52 0.78 1.55 4.45
C PRO A 52 0.20 1.06 3.11
N ASN A 53 0.09 1.99 2.16
CA ASN A 53 -0.39 1.74 0.80
C ASN A 53 0.73 1.82 -0.26
N GLY A 54 2.00 1.80 0.18
CA GLY A 54 3.16 1.84 -0.72
C GLY A 54 3.51 3.23 -1.27
N SER A 55 2.73 4.25 -0.95
CA SER A 55 3.02 5.64 -1.35
C SER A 55 3.77 6.43 -0.27
N GLU A 56 4.01 5.81 0.88
CA GLU A 56 4.74 6.41 1.98
C GLU A 56 6.24 6.38 1.74
N THR A 57 6.90 7.46 2.09
CA THR A 57 8.36 7.58 2.16
C THR A 57 8.77 7.75 3.61
N LEU A 58 9.46 6.75 4.15
CA LEU A 58 10.12 6.81 5.45
C LEU A 58 11.46 7.55 5.31
N THR A 59 11.72 8.47 6.22
CA THR A 59 13.00 9.15 6.36
C THR A 59 13.59 8.83 7.73
N VAL A 60 14.89 8.52 7.77
CA VAL A 60 15.68 8.30 8.99
C VAL A 60 16.76 9.37 9.07
N ALA A 61 16.88 10.05 10.19
CA ALA A 61 17.95 11.03 10.42
C ALA A 61 18.61 10.77 11.78
N PRO A 62 19.90 11.16 11.98
CA PRO A 62 20.44 11.36 13.30
C PRO A 62 19.60 12.38 14.07
N ALA A 63 19.37 12.15 15.36
CA ALA A 63 18.89 13.19 16.24
C ALA A 63 19.99 14.22 16.48
N ASP A 64 19.59 15.46 16.76
CA ASP A 64 20.51 16.52 17.14
C ASP A 64 21.27 16.11 18.41
N ASP A 65 22.57 16.31 18.44
CA ASP A 65 23.45 15.86 19.52
C ASP A 65 23.41 14.33 19.81
N GLY A 66 22.91 13.50 18.86
CA GLY A 66 22.68 12.09 19.09
C GLY A 66 23.82 11.17 18.65
N ILE A 67 24.52 11.48 17.56
CA ILE A 67 25.49 10.54 16.93
C ILE A 67 26.81 11.24 16.66
N TYR A 68 27.91 10.65 17.12
CA TYR A 68 29.27 11.17 16.92
C TYR A 68 30.21 10.12 16.32
N ASP A 69 31.23 10.58 15.60
CA ASP A 69 32.39 9.75 15.25
C ASP A 69 33.37 9.63 16.44
N TYR A 70 34.44 8.86 16.27
CA TYR A 70 35.48 8.69 17.31
C TYR A 70 36.19 10.00 17.64
N SER A 71 36.27 10.93 16.69
CA SER A 71 36.93 12.25 16.87
C SER A 71 36.02 13.30 17.50
N GLY A 72 34.78 12.94 17.79
CA GLY A 72 33.79 13.85 18.38
C GLY A 72 33.07 14.75 17.37
N ASN A 73 33.16 14.43 16.07
CA ASN A 73 32.35 15.14 15.07
C ASN A 73 30.93 14.59 15.08
N GLU A 74 29.96 15.47 15.17
CA GLU A 74 28.55 15.13 15.12
C GLU A 74 28.10 14.72 13.71
N ALA A 75 27.24 13.70 13.63
CA ALA A 75 26.59 13.32 12.38
C ALA A 75 25.54 14.37 11.99
N SER A 76 25.61 14.85 10.74
CA SER A 76 24.64 15.84 10.25
C SER A 76 23.21 15.30 10.31
N THR A 77 22.28 16.08 10.82
CA THR A 77 20.84 15.80 10.79
C THR A 77 20.26 15.88 9.37
N SER A 78 20.99 16.55 8.44
CA SER A 78 20.62 16.66 7.03
C SER A 78 21.35 15.59 6.22
N GLN A 79 20.62 14.61 5.69
CA GLN A 79 21.12 13.48 4.91
C GLN A 79 20.47 13.46 3.52
N SER A 80 21.12 12.80 2.55
CA SER A 80 20.62 12.70 1.16
C SER A 80 20.28 11.28 0.70
N ASN A 81 20.58 10.27 1.52
CA ASN A 81 20.40 8.84 1.19
C ASN A 81 19.72 8.06 2.32
N ASN A 82 18.81 8.70 3.00
CA ASN A 82 18.22 8.27 4.27
C ASN A 82 16.71 8.00 4.15
N THR A 83 16.22 7.78 2.94
CA THR A 83 14.80 7.52 2.67
C THR A 83 14.57 6.14 2.08
N ALA A 84 13.41 5.56 2.39
CA ALA A 84 12.93 4.30 1.82
C ALA A 84 11.41 4.34 1.67
N SER A 85 10.90 3.75 0.58
CA SER A 85 9.45 3.54 0.45
C SER A 85 8.99 2.41 1.35
N LEU A 86 7.83 2.57 1.99
CA LEU A 86 7.18 1.44 2.68
C LEU A 86 6.57 0.49 1.66
N ASN A 87 6.53 -0.78 2.01
CA ASN A 87 5.81 -1.77 1.22
C ASN A 87 4.31 -1.59 1.40
N ASP A 88 3.56 -1.72 0.31
CA ASP A 88 2.10 -1.77 0.36
C ASP A 88 1.63 -3.00 1.15
N GLN A 89 0.75 -2.77 2.10
CA GLN A 89 0.07 -3.80 2.90
C GLN A 89 -1.45 -3.58 2.92
N LEU A 90 -1.95 -2.62 2.16
CA LEU A 90 -3.37 -2.32 2.07
C LEU A 90 -4.00 -3.18 0.98
N PRO A 91 -5.00 -4.04 1.29
CA PRO A 91 -5.66 -4.84 0.27
C PRO A 91 -6.37 -3.98 -0.77
N ALA A 92 -6.27 -4.36 -2.04
CA ALA A 92 -7.01 -3.74 -3.12
C ALA A 92 -8.53 -3.85 -2.88
N THR A 93 -9.26 -2.80 -3.24
CA THR A 93 -10.72 -2.72 -3.12
C THR A 93 -11.36 -2.25 -4.43
N ILE A 94 -12.67 -2.50 -4.60
CA ILE A 94 -13.44 -1.85 -5.64
C ILE A 94 -13.70 -0.40 -5.21
N SER A 95 -13.20 0.56 -5.98
CA SER A 95 -13.39 1.99 -5.72
C SER A 95 -14.66 2.55 -6.34
N SER A 96 -15.10 1.99 -7.47
CA SER A 96 -16.38 2.35 -8.10
C SER A 96 -16.86 1.29 -9.09
N VAL A 97 -18.16 1.31 -9.39
CA VAL A 97 -18.77 0.55 -10.49
C VAL A 97 -19.66 1.46 -11.33
N ALA A 98 -19.74 1.20 -12.63
CA ALA A 98 -20.62 1.91 -13.56
C ALA A 98 -21.22 0.94 -14.56
N LEU A 99 -22.56 0.82 -14.54
CA LEU A 99 -23.32 -0.01 -15.50
C LEU A 99 -23.55 0.79 -16.79
N ALA A 100 -23.38 0.13 -17.93
CA ALA A 100 -23.76 0.69 -19.22
C ALA A 100 -25.28 0.89 -19.33
N ALA A 101 -25.71 1.92 -20.05
CA ALA A 101 -27.14 2.28 -20.17
C ALA A 101 -27.99 1.18 -20.83
N ASP A 102 -27.39 0.31 -21.63
CA ASP A 102 -28.00 -0.84 -22.26
C ASP A 102 -27.90 -2.15 -21.44
N ASN A 103 -27.36 -2.06 -20.22
CA ASN A 103 -27.10 -3.19 -19.33
C ASN A 103 -26.15 -4.26 -19.90
N SER A 104 -25.42 -3.96 -20.97
CA SER A 104 -24.55 -4.94 -21.64
C SER A 104 -23.22 -5.16 -20.90
N THR A 105 -22.73 -4.13 -20.20
CA THR A 105 -21.44 -4.19 -19.49
C THR A 105 -21.49 -3.42 -18.18
N ILE A 106 -20.62 -3.82 -17.25
CA ILE A 106 -20.34 -3.08 -16.03
C ILE A 106 -18.84 -2.79 -15.93
N ALA A 107 -18.47 -1.54 -15.76
CA ALA A 107 -17.11 -1.13 -15.48
C ALA A 107 -16.86 -1.18 -13.98
N VAL A 108 -15.82 -1.91 -13.56
CA VAL A 108 -15.36 -2.03 -12.18
C VAL A 108 -14.00 -1.35 -12.10
N THR A 109 -13.87 -0.33 -11.25
CA THR A 109 -12.60 0.36 -10.99
C THR A 109 -12.02 -0.15 -9.68
N MET A 110 -10.80 -0.67 -9.73
CA MET A 110 -10.05 -1.08 -8.55
C MET A 110 -9.25 0.08 -7.97
N SER A 111 -8.99 0.05 -6.66
CA SER A 111 -8.17 1.06 -5.97
C SER A 111 -6.73 1.10 -6.45
N GLU A 112 -6.25 -0.04 -6.95
CA GLU A 112 -4.87 -0.26 -7.40
C GLU A 112 -4.80 -1.38 -8.45
N ALA A 113 -3.61 -1.69 -8.96
CA ALA A 113 -3.39 -2.81 -9.86
C ALA A 113 -3.61 -4.14 -9.12
N VAL A 114 -4.42 -5.03 -9.73
CA VAL A 114 -4.76 -6.35 -9.15
C VAL A 114 -4.36 -7.49 -10.11
N TYR A 115 -4.09 -8.64 -9.52
CA TYR A 115 -3.57 -9.81 -10.22
C TYR A 115 -4.29 -11.09 -9.76
N ASN A 116 -4.33 -12.11 -10.60
CA ASN A 116 -4.95 -13.40 -10.25
C ASN A 116 -3.97 -14.39 -9.60
N THR A 117 -2.70 -14.01 -9.39
CA THR A 117 -1.70 -14.82 -8.70
C THR A 117 -1.07 -14.05 -7.56
N ASN A 118 -0.75 -14.75 -6.47
CA ASN A 118 0.07 -14.18 -5.40
C ASN A 118 1.46 -13.82 -5.95
N GLY A 119 1.93 -12.61 -5.66
CA GLY A 119 3.22 -12.10 -6.13
C GLY A 119 3.13 -11.09 -7.29
N GLY A 120 1.94 -10.54 -7.56
CA GLY A 120 1.76 -9.41 -8.46
C GLY A 120 1.93 -9.76 -9.95
N SER A 121 1.50 -10.94 -10.36
CA SER A 121 1.55 -11.39 -11.75
C SER A 121 0.26 -12.07 -12.19
N GLY A 122 0.05 -12.18 -13.50
CA GLY A 122 -1.15 -12.78 -14.07
C GLY A 122 -2.31 -11.81 -14.22
N ALA A 123 -2.90 -11.78 -15.42
CA ALA A 123 -4.07 -10.94 -15.71
C ALA A 123 -5.33 -11.56 -15.12
N LEU A 124 -6.25 -10.72 -14.64
CA LEU A 124 -7.58 -11.16 -14.23
C LEU A 124 -8.36 -11.71 -15.43
N GLN A 125 -9.16 -12.71 -15.16
CA GLN A 125 -10.02 -13.41 -16.11
C GLN A 125 -11.51 -13.28 -15.68
N VAL A 126 -12.43 -13.64 -16.55
CA VAL A 126 -13.87 -13.60 -16.23
C VAL A 126 -14.21 -14.44 -14.99
N SER A 127 -13.49 -15.54 -14.75
CA SER A 127 -13.66 -16.42 -13.59
C SER A 127 -13.26 -15.79 -12.26
N ASP A 128 -12.53 -14.69 -12.29
CA ASP A 128 -12.10 -13.98 -11.06
C ASP A 128 -13.16 -13.01 -10.54
N PHE A 129 -14.28 -12.88 -11.28
CA PHE A 129 -15.40 -12.01 -10.95
C PHE A 129 -16.70 -12.83 -10.83
N VAL A 130 -17.55 -12.40 -9.91
CA VAL A 130 -18.91 -12.91 -9.77
C VAL A 130 -19.88 -11.74 -9.79
N LEU A 131 -20.80 -11.75 -10.76
CA LEU A 131 -21.88 -10.79 -10.86
C LEU A 131 -23.14 -11.37 -10.21
N SER A 132 -23.92 -10.52 -9.57
CA SER A 132 -25.24 -10.88 -9.04
C SER A 132 -26.24 -9.76 -9.34
N VAL A 133 -27.50 -10.12 -9.44
CA VAL A 133 -28.62 -9.19 -9.55
C VAL A 133 -29.69 -9.60 -8.55
N SER A 134 -30.41 -8.63 -8.01
CA SER A 134 -31.53 -8.86 -7.09
C SER A 134 -32.70 -7.97 -7.47
N GLY A 135 -33.91 -8.42 -7.18
CA GLY A 135 -35.16 -7.76 -7.60
C GLY A 135 -35.51 -8.06 -9.07
N GLY A 136 -36.54 -7.41 -9.56
CA GLY A 136 -36.98 -7.47 -10.95
C GLY A 136 -37.26 -8.88 -11.51
N THR A 137 -37.24 -8.98 -12.83
CA THR A 137 -37.49 -10.21 -13.56
C THR A 137 -36.26 -10.79 -14.25
N ALA A 138 -35.21 -9.95 -14.48
CA ALA A 138 -33.98 -10.41 -15.09
C ALA A 138 -33.08 -11.11 -14.08
N ALA A 139 -32.42 -12.19 -14.52
CA ALA A 139 -31.43 -12.90 -13.73
C ALA A 139 -30.08 -12.94 -14.46
N ILE A 140 -28.99 -12.94 -13.71
CA ILE A 140 -27.64 -13.14 -14.28
C ILE A 140 -27.55 -14.57 -14.82
N THR A 141 -27.08 -14.69 -16.06
CA THR A 141 -26.77 -15.99 -16.69
C THR A 141 -25.39 -16.51 -16.30
N ASN A 142 -25.02 -17.68 -16.78
CA ASN A 142 -23.66 -18.25 -16.62
C ASN A 142 -23.20 -18.34 -15.16
N SER A 143 -24.12 -18.55 -14.22
CA SER A 143 -23.85 -18.66 -12.77
C SER A 143 -23.10 -17.46 -12.19
N GLY A 144 -23.30 -16.27 -12.75
CA GLY A 144 -22.65 -15.03 -12.30
C GLY A 144 -21.30 -14.73 -12.94
N THR A 145 -20.76 -15.64 -13.76
CA THR A 145 -19.50 -15.38 -14.46
C THR A 145 -19.73 -14.37 -15.60
N PRO A 146 -18.97 -13.28 -15.68
CA PRO A 146 -19.05 -12.32 -16.79
C PRO A 146 -18.88 -12.99 -18.15
N THR A 147 -19.55 -12.48 -19.17
CA THR A 147 -19.46 -13.00 -20.55
C THR A 147 -18.19 -12.56 -21.27
N SER A 148 -17.56 -11.49 -20.81
CA SER A 148 -16.30 -10.94 -21.36
C SER A 148 -15.60 -10.09 -20.32
N ILE A 149 -14.30 -9.82 -20.55
CA ILE A 149 -13.49 -8.89 -19.78
C ILE A 149 -12.62 -8.07 -20.73
N ALA A 150 -12.60 -6.76 -20.52
CA ALA A 150 -11.65 -5.84 -21.14
C ALA A 150 -11.00 -4.99 -20.06
N VAL A 151 -9.70 -4.67 -20.19
CA VAL A 151 -8.91 -4.01 -19.14
C VAL A 151 -8.28 -2.73 -19.67
N SER A 152 -8.39 -1.65 -18.91
CA SER A 152 -7.71 -0.38 -19.16
C SER A 152 -7.22 0.21 -17.82
N GLY A 153 -5.93 0.10 -17.55
CA GLY A 153 -5.40 0.44 -16.22
C GLY A 153 -6.08 -0.38 -15.12
N ASN A 154 -6.61 0.30 -14.12
CA ASN A 154 -7.35 -0.34 -13.02
C ASN A 154 -8.86 -0.52 -13.31
N VAL A 155 -9.31 -0.27 -14.52
CA VAL A 155 -10.72 -0.43 -14.92
C VAL A 155 -10.93 -1.73 -15.67
N TYR A 156 -11.83 -2.55 -15.18
CA TYR A 156 -12.24 -3.84 -15.73
C TYR A 156 -13.67 -3.74 -16.26
N THR A 157 -13.85 -3.76 -17.57
CA THR A 157 -15.17 -3.76 -18.21
C THR A 157 -15.63 -5.20 -18.41
N LEU A 158 -16.64 -5.59 -17.67
CA LEU A 158 -17.18 -6.96 -17.64
C LEU A 158 -18.47 -7.05 -18.44
N GLY A 159 -18.60 -8.06 -19.28
CA GLY A 159 -19.84 -8.32 -20.00
C GLY A 159 -20.90 -8.88 -19.06
N VAL A 160 -22.09 -8.27 -19.08
CA VAL A 160 -23.26 -8.68 -18.28
C VAL A 160 -24.17 -9.56 -19.12
N GLY A 161 -24.36 -10.81 -18.69
CA GLY A 161 -25.32 -11.70 -19.32
C GLY A 161 -26.64 -11.71 -18.52
N LEU A 162 -27.73 -11.25 -19.14
CA LEU A 162 -29.07 -11.28 -18.56
C LEU A 162 -29.94 -12.35 -19.24
N SER A 163 -30.80 -13.01 -18.50
CA SER A 163 -31.73 -14.02 -19.02
C SER A 163 -32.90 -13.40 -19.77
N THR A 164 -33.30 -12.18 -19.41
CA THR A 164 -34.39 -11.42 -20.02
C THR A 164 -34.01 -9.93 -19.97
N LEU A 165 -34.82 -9.08 -20.58
CA LEU A 165 -34.69 -7.64 -20.44
C LEU A 165 -34.97 -7.23 -18.98
N ALA A 166 -34.14 -6.35 -18.46
CA ALA A 166 -34.36 -5.73 -17.17
C ALA A 166 -35.61 -4.82 -17.21
N ASP A 167 -36.40 -4.85 -16.16
CA ASP A 167 -37.62 -4.04 -16.06
C ASP A 167 -37.43 -2.77 -15.22
N GLY A 168 -36.21 -2.57 -14.71
CA GLY A 168 -35.84 -1.40 -13.89
C GLY A 168 -36.06 -1.60 -12.40
N SER A 169 -36.45 -2.80 -11.95
CA SER A 169 -36.61 -3.17 -10.53
C SER A 169 -35.46 -4.01 -10.00
N GLU A 170 -34.49 -4.31 -10.85
CA GLU A 170 -33.24 -5.01 -10.51
C GLU A 170 -32.25 -4.14 -9.75
#